data_27f030c27875f885121e28466e598e8c
#
_entry.id   27f030c27875f885121e28466e598e8c
#
_cell.length_a   1.000
_cell.length_b   1.000
_cell.length_c   1.000
_cell.angle_alpha   90.00
_cell.angle_beta   90.00
_cell.angle_gamma   90.00
#
_symmetry.space_group_name_H-M   'P 1'
#
loop_
_entity.id
_entity.type
_entity.pdbx_description
1 polymer ?
#
loop_
_entity_poly.entity_id
_entity_poly.type
_entity_poly.pdbx_seq_one_letter_code
_entity_poly.pdbx_strand_id
1 'polypeptide(L)'
;SKANAVLLGQASAKVEPYRPPEELKEPPAPEKVEQLPRLKRWVQRTADLEPGAKLRYVDKQGRRRQMELVFVSEDKNRFAFVNERGQKIAEMTAVQLARQLSRGATPPTSVDRMSVLDQSVYNTLEHAQRTLSFERNRDQLTRLINGDALMGHLKRTLSHAQRRGAEHAFGLLDIDNFGLVNDVFDETSGDEVLAEFAKLLSQLNDRRALTARMVEDEFGILLTYRSAGEAREIGEKIRKDIASSSLNVGGEPVSFTVSLGSAPVEQTPDSTDSVVGHARSALELAKSQGRDQVVVSTPDQQEIIDYKRDREASRQRLEEAMSTDRLV
;
A
#
# COMPACT_ATOMS: atom_id res chain seq x y z
N SER A 1 -34.37 42.20 28.00
CA SER A 1 -33.56 41.76 29.13
C SER A 1 -34.13 40.58 29.91
N LYS A 2 -35.25 39.95 29.54
CA LYS A 2 -35.79 38.70 30.13
C LYS A 2 -35.82 37.51 29.17
N ALA A 3 -35.32 37.66 27.94
CA ALA A 3 -35.38 36.61 26.91
C ALA A 3 -34.13 35.70 26.84
N ASN A 4 -33.01 36.08 27.49
CA ASN A 4 -31.76 35.29 27.43
C ASN A 4 -31.55 34.34 28.63
N ALA A 5 -32.47 34.26 29.57
CA ALA A 5 -32.31 33.43 30.77
C ALA A 5 -33.01 32.03 30.61
N VAL A 6 -33.73 31.79 29.50
CA VAL A 6 -34.51 30.54 29.30
C VAL A 6 -33.74 29.52 28.44
N LEU A 7 -32.63 29.91 27.77
CA LEU A 7 -31.90 29.01 26.89
C LEU A 7 -30.70 28.29 27.53
N LEU A 8 -30.37 28.55 28.78
CA LEU A 8 -29.25 27.92 29.49
C LEU A 8 -29.66 27.01 30.67
N GLY A 9 -30.94 26.74 30.82
CA GLY A 9 -31.49 26.10 32.02
C GLY A 9 -32.06 24.68 31.84
N GLN A 10 -31.92 24.03 30.70
CA GLN A 10 -32.49 22.70 30.50
C GLN A 10 -31.55 21.76 29.74
N ALA A 11 -30.50 21.32 30.37
CA ALA A 11 -29.77 20.14 29.94
C ALA A 11 -28.97 19.51 31.08
N SER A 12 -29.56 19.29 32.19
CA SER A 12 -29.09 18.25 33.11
C SER A 12 -30.31 17.46 33.60
N ALA A 13 -30.89 16.71 32.68
CA ALA A 13 -31.65 15.56 33.07
C ALA A 13 -30.65 14.62 33.75
N LYS A 14 -30.72 14.54 35.10
CA LYS A 14 -30.05 13.49 35.86
C LYS A 14 -30.52 12.18 35.26
N VAL A 15 -29.68 11.52 34.51
CA VAL A 15 -29.88 10.13 34.11
C VAL A 15 -29.81 9.35 35.41
N GLU A 16 -30.96 8.92 35.93
CA GLU A 16 -30.97 8.01 37.06
C GLU A 16 -30.19 6.76 36.65
N PRO A 17 -29.30 6.25 37.52
CA PRO A 17 -28.59 5.01 37.21
C PRO A 17 -29.62 3.89 37.00
N TYR A 18 -29.48 3.16 35.89
CA TYR A 18 -30.34 2.02 35.56
C TYR A 18 -30.37 1.05 36.71
N ARG A 19 -31.57 0.83 37.30
CA ARG A 19 -31.85 -0.24 38.24
C ARG A 19 -32.43 -1.41 37.45
N PRO A 20 -31.83 -2.61 37.51
CA PRO A 20 -32.41 -3.78 36.84
C PRO A 20 -33.77 -4.10 37.44
N PRO A 21 -34.80 -4.45 36.66
CA PRO A 21 -36.08 -4.90 37.20
C PRO A 21 -35.89 -6.17 38.04
N GLU A 22 -36.56 -6.25 39.19
CA GLU A 22 -36.44 -7.35 40.16
C GLU A 22 -36.97 -8.70 39.66
N GLU A 23 -37.67 -8.74 38.54
CA GLU A 23 -38.20 -9.97 37.94
C GLU A 23 -37.63 -10.15 36.53
N LEU A 24 -36.45 -10.74 36.42
CA LEU A 24 -35.96 -11.28 35.16
C LEU A 24 -36.05 -12.81 35.22
N LYS A 25 -36.82 -13.39 34.29
CA LYS A 25 -36.83 -14.83 33.99
C LYS A 25 -35.39 -15.36 33.96
N GLU A 26 -35.19 -16.54 34.55
CA GLU A 26 -33.89 -17.20 34.60
C GLU A 26 -33.16 -17.09 33.27
N PRO A 27 -31.87 -16.68 33.29
CA PRO A 27 -31.10 -16.56 32.08
C PRO A 27 -30.96 -17.93 31.43
N PRO A 28 -30.96 -18.03 30.10
CA PRO A 28 -30.64 -19.27 29.44
C PRO A 28 -29.29 -19.78 29.95
N ALA A 29 -29.20 -21.09 30.19
CA ALA A 29 -28.02 -21.74 30.74
C ALA A 29 -26.73 -21.25 30.03
N PRO A 30 -25.64 -21.02 30.76
CA PRO A 30 -24.42 -20.49 30.15
C PRO A 30 -23.93 -21.45 29.08
N GLU A 31 -23.98 -21.01 27.82
CA GLU A 31 -23.32 -21.73 26.71
C GLU A 31 -21.84 -21.85 27.06
N LYS A 32 -21.33 -23.07 27.16
CA LYS A 32 -19.94 -23.34 27.53
C LYS A 32 -19.02 -22.73 26.46
N VAL A 33 -18.30 -21.68 26.82
CA VAL A 33 -17.31 -20.95 25.99
C VAL A 33 -16.24 -21.91 25.45
N GLU A 34 -15.99 -23.03 26.16
CA GLU A 34 -14.99 -24.06 25.81
C GLU A 34 -15.22 -24.72 24.44
N GLN A 35 -16.44 -24.67 23.89
CA GLN A 35 -16.78 -25.34 22.61
C GLN A 35 -16.57 -24.46 21.38
N LEU A 36 -16.14 -23.19 21.50
CA LEU A 36 -16.00 -22.26 20.39
C LEU A 36 -14.63 -21.55 20.38
N PRO A 37 -13.54 -22.24 20.00
CA PRO A 37 -12.18 -21.65 20.01
C PRO A 37 -12.08 -20.34 19.23
N ARG A 38 -12.89 -20.16 18.17
CA ARG A 38 -12.92 -18.94 17.36
C ARG A 38 -13.48 -17.72 18.07
N LEU A 39 -14.28 -17.90 19.11
CA LEU A 39 -14.89 -16.80 19.87
C LEU A 39 -14.09 -16.41 21.12
N LYS A 40 -13.13 -17.22 21.58
CA LYS A 40 -12.35 -16.98 22.79
C LYS A 40 -11.72 -15.59 22.83
N ARG A 41 -11.12 -15.15 21.72
CA ARG A 41 -10.53 -13.80 21.58
C ARG A 41 -11.58 -12.68 21.69
N TRP A 42 -12.78 -12.92 21.20
CA TRP A 42 -13.87 -11.94 21.25
C TRP A 42 -14.51 -11.87 22.63
N VAL A 43 -14.64 -12.99 23.33
CA VAL A 43 -15.09 -13.02 24.74
C VAL A 43 -14.10 -12.28 25.63
N GLN A 44 -12.80 -12.44 25.44
CA GLN A 44 -11.81 -11.64 26.14
C GLN A 44 -12.02 -10.14 25.95
N ARG A 45 -12.27 -9.71 24.71
CA ARG A 45 -12.57 -8.30 24.40
C ARG A 45 -13.86 -7.77 25.03
N THR A 46 -14.85 -8.60 25.30
CA THR A 46 -16.05 -8.15 26.03
C THR A 46 -15.76 -7.84 27.50
N ALA A 47 -14.78 -8.51 28.10
CA ALA A 47 -14.37 -8.27 29.48
C ALA A 47 -13.68 -6.90 29.70
N ASP A 48 -13.16 -6.30 28.62
CA ASP A 48 -12.50 -4.99 28.64
C ASP A 48 -13.50 -3.83 28.43
N LEU A 49 -14.79 -4.13 28.20
CA LEU A 49 -15.81 -3.10 27.98
C LEU A 49 -16.31 -2.58 29.34
N GLU A 50 -16.37 -1.26 29.45
CA GLU A 50 -16.86 -0.54 30.61
C GLU A 50 -18.17 0.21 30.29
N PRO A 51 -19.04 0.49 31.29
CA PRO A 51 -20.20 1.35 31.11
C PRO A 51 -19.79 2.70 30.46
N GLY A 52 -20.59 3.16 29.51
CA GLY A 52 -20.28 4.30 28.64
C GLY A 52 -19.63 3.92 27.28
N ALA A 53 -19.23 2.65 27.10
CA ALA A 53 -18.72 2.19 25.82
C ALA A 53 -19.81 2.22 24.74
N LYS A 54 -19.54 2.85 23.61
CA LYS A 54 -20.45 2.93 22.46
C LYS A 54 -20.04 1.89 21.43
N LEU A 55 -21.01 1.15 20.89
CA LEU A 55 -20.81 0.17 19.86
C LEU A 55 -21.64 0.52 18.63
N ARG A 56 -21.06 0.44 17.44
CA ARG A 56 -21.79 0.51 16.17
C ARG A 56 -22.13 -0.89 15.68
N TYR A 57 -23.35 -1.06 15.20
CA TYR A 57 -23.82 -2.32 14.61
C TYR A 57 -24.71 -2.05 13.40
N VAL A 58 -24.93 -3.07 12.60
CA VAL A 58 -25.87 -3.02 11.48
C VAL A 58 -27.15 -3.73 11.90
N ASP A 59 -28.30 -3.05 11.82
CA ASP A 59 -29.60 -3.61 12.15
C ASP A 59 -30.06 -4.62 11.06
N LYS A 60 -31.17 -5.32 11.33
CA LYS A 60 -31.73 -6.31 10.38
C LYS A 60 -32.16 -5.71 9.04
N GLN A 61 -32.28 -4.39 8.95
CA GLN A 61 -32.63 -3.64 7.75
C GLN A 61 -31.40 -3.05 7.03
N GLY A 62 -30.18 -3.43 7.44
CA GLY A 62 -28.94 -2.96 6.85
C GLY A 62 -28.51 -1.55 7.27
N ARG A 63 -29.22 -0.92 8.23
CA ARG A 63 -28.92 0.45 8.67
C ARG A 63 -27.88 0.44 9.77
N ARG A 64 -26.92 1.35 9.70
CA ARG A 64 -25.93 1.55 10.78
C ARG A 64 -26.60 2.21 11.96
N ARG A 65 -26.47 1.60 13.14
CA ARG A 65 -26.99 2.06 14.41
C ARG A 65 -25.89 2.10 15.45
N GLN A 66 -26.11 2.91 16.49
CA GLN A 66 -25.24 3.00 17.65
C GLN A 66 -25.98 2.55 18.89
N MET A 67 -25.28 1.86 19.79
CA MET A 67 -25.76 1.50 21.12
C MET A 67 -24.68 1.85 22.16
N GLU A 68 -25.10 2.23 23.34
CA GLU A 68 -24.24 2.57 24.47
C GLU A 68 -24.41 1.54 25.59
N LEU A 69 -23.28 1.05 26.09
CA LEU A 69 -23.24 0.13 27.21
C LEU A 69 -23.51 0.89 28.52
N VAL A 70 -24.60 0.58 29.22
CA VAL A 70 -24.98 1.27 30.45
C VAL A 70 -24.82 0.40 31.69
N PHE A 71 -24.72 -0.91 31.50
CA PHE A 71 -24.60 -1.85 32.62
C PHE A 71 -23.77 -3.06 32.26
N VAL A 72 -22.89 -3.45 33.17
CA VAL A 72 -22.12 -4.70 33.15
C VAL A 72 -22.27 -5.38 34.49
N SER A 73 -22.64 -6.66 34.50
CA SER A 73 -22.73 -7.45 35.74
C SER A 73 -21.35 -7.69 36.36
N GLU A 74 -21.30 -7.95 37.68
CA GLU A 74 -20.03 -8.18 38.40
C GLU A 74 -19.25 -9.38 37.83
N ASP A 75 -19.95 -10.43 37.38
CA ASP A 75 -19.39 -11.61 36.72
C ASP A 75 -18.98 -11.36 35.24
N LYS A 76 -19.14 -10.12 34.75
CA LYS A 76 -18.87 -9.72 33.37
C LYS A 76 -19.55 -10.60 32.30
N ASN A 77 -20.68 -11.20 32.64
CA ASN A 77 -21.43 -12.08 31.77
C ASN A 77 -22.71 -11.46 31.18
N ARG A 78 -23.17 -10.31 31.70
CA ARG A 78 -24.38 -9.62 31.25
C ARG A 78 -24.08 -8.16 30.94
N PHE A 79 -24.53 -7.70 29.78
CA PHE A 79 -24.30 -6.37 29.23
C PHE A 79 -25.64 -5.77 28.79
N ALA A 80 -26.02 -4.60 29.30
CA ALA A 80 -27.22 -3.90 28.86
C ALA A 80 -26.86 -2.64 28.05
N PHE A 81 -27.58 -2.48 26.95
CA PHE A 81 -27.33 -1.41 25.98
C PHE A 81 -28.56 -0.53 25.78
N VAL A 82 -28.35 0.75 25.62
CA VAL A 82 -29.38 1.75 25.28
C VAL A 82 -29.10 2.39 23.91
N ASN A 83 -30.15 2.98 23.33
CA ASN A 83 -30.01 3.83 22.13
C ASN A 83 -29.63 5.27 22.55
N GLU A 84 -29.46 6.15 21.53
CA GLU A 84 -29.16 7.57 21.73
C GLU A 84 -30.23 8.33 22.56
N ARG A 85 -31.41 7.76 22.72
CA ARG A 85 -32.51 8.33 23.54
C ARG A 85 -32.56 7.76 24.94
N GLY A 86 -31.57 6.95 25.35
CA GLY A 86 -31.52 6.32 26.66
C GLY A 86 -32.49 5.11 26.85
N GLN A 87 -33.15 4.66 25.78
CA GLN A 87 -34.06 3.53 25.86
C GLN A 87 -33.28 2.21 25.72
N LYS A 88 -33.56 1.22 26.59
CA LYS A 88 -32.98 -0.11 26.53
C LYS A 88 -33.33 -0.79 25.19
N ILE A 89 -32.32 -1.19 24.46
CA ILE A 89 -32.49 -1.85 23.14
C ILE A 89 -32.00 -3.29 23.12
N ALA A 90 -31.07 -3.64 23.99
CA ALA A 90 -30.56 -4.99 24.08
C ALA A 90 -30.01 -5.32 25.46
N GLU A 91 -30.13 -6.59 25.82
CA GLU A 91 -29.36 -7.22 26.89
C GLU A 91 -28.74 -8.48 26.32
N MET A 92 -27.45 -8.68 26.54
CA MET A 92 -26.67 -9.75 25.92
C MET A 92 -25.77 -10.42 26.93
N THR A 93 -25.54 -11.72 26.75
CA THR A 93 -24.46 -12.41 27.46
C THR A 93 -23.11 -12.12 26.80
N ALA A 94 -21.98 -12.39 27.49
CA ALA A 94 -20.65 -12.23 26.96
C ALA A 94 -20.46 -12.97 25.61
N VAL A 95 -21.05 -14.16 25.48
CA VAL A 95 -20.97 -14.96 24.22
C VAL A 95 -21.80 -14.32 23.12
N GLN A 96 -22.99 -13.80 23.41
CA GLN A 96 -23.82 -13.11 22.42
C GLN A 96 -23.15 -11.82 21.93
N LEU A 97 -22.59 -11.05 22.85
CA LEU A 97 -21.86 -9.83 22.55
C LEU A 97 -20.58 -10.15 21.73
N ALA A 98 -19.83 -11.19 22.10
CA ALA A 98 -18.68 -11.66 21.34
C ALA A 98 -19.05 -12.08 19.90
N ARG A 99 -20.21 -12.71 19.69
CA ARG A 99 -20.76 -13.02 18.36
C ARG A 99 -21.08 -11.74 17.57
N GLN A 100 -21.62 -10.71 18.22
CA GLN A 100 -21.88 -9.42 17.56
C GLN A 100 -20.59 -8.72 17.17
N LEU A 101 -19.59 -8.69 18.04
CA LEU A 101 -18.27 -8.15 17.74
C LEU A 101 -17.58 -8.92 16.62
N SER A 102 -17.71 -10.24 16.59
CA SER A 102 -17.13 -11.07 15.50
C SER A 102 -17.80 -10.86 14.14
N ARG A 103 -19.05 -10.36 14.12
CA ARG A 103 -19.82 -10.03 12.90
C ARG A 103 -19.67 -8.59 12.43
N GLY A 104 -18.78 -7.81 13.05
CA GLY A 104 -18.46 -6.46 12.65
C GLY A 104 -19.08 -5.34 13.50
N ALA A 105 -19.70 -5.67 14.65
CA ALA A 105 -19.93 -4.64 15.66
C ALA A 105 -18.57 -4.15 16.17
N THR A 106 -18.30 -2.88 16.02
CA THR A 106 -17.01 -2.29 16.42
C THR A 106 -17.23 -1.25 17.50
N PRO A 107 -16.36 -1.19 18.54
CA PRO A 107 -16.33 -0.02 19.41
C PRO A 107 -16.02 1.21 18.55
N PRO A 108 -16.55 2.38 18.91
CA PRO A 108 -16.18 3.60 18.24
C PRO A 108 -14.65 3.78 18.34
N THR A 109 -14.04 4.23 17.24
CA THR A 109 -12.64 4.62 17.26
C THR A 109 -12.44 5.82 18.20
N SER A 110 -11.20 6.11 18.59
CA SER A 110 -10.89 7.30 19.40
C SER A 110 -11.44 8.59 18.79
N VAL A 111 -11.55 8.63 17.47
CA VAL A 111 -12.11 9.74 16.69
C VAL A 111 -13.59 9.99 17.02
N ASP A 112 -14.37 8.95 17.26
CA ASP A 112 -15.80 9.07 17.54
C ASP A 112 -16.09 9.62 18.96
N ARG A 113 -15.09 9.69 19.85
CA ARG A 113 -15.16 10.31 21.17
C ARG A 113 -14.78 11.79 21.18
N MET A 114 -14.28 12.29 20.05
CA MET A 114 -13.91 13.68 19.88
C MET A 114 -15.15 14.55 19.67
N SER A 115 -15.03 15.85 19.98
CA SER A 115 -16.08 16.82 19.62
C SER A 115 -16.22 16.89 18.09
N VAL A 116 -17.34 17.37 17.60
CA VAL A 116 -17.59 17.54 16.15
C VAL A 116 -16.50 18.42 15.51
N LEU A 117 -16.02 19.42 16.22
CA LEU A 117 -14.92 20.29 15.77
C LEU A 117 -13.60 19.51 15.68
N ASP A 118 -13.27 18.75 16.74
CA ASP A 118 -12.05 17.94 16.76
C ASP A 118 -12.09 16.83 15.71
N GLN A 119 -13.25 16.22 15.47
CA GLN A 119 -13.44 15.25 14.39
C GLN A 119 -13.22 15.89 13.02
N SER A 120 -13.73 17.10 12.81
CA SER A 120 -13.54 17.83 11.56
C SER A 120 -12.06 18.15 11.32
N VAL A 121 -11.37 18.65 12.34
CA VAL A 121 -9.92 18.92 12.29
C VAL A 121 -9.13 17.63 12.06
N TYR A 122 -9.46 16.54 12.77
CA TYR A 122 -8.78 15.26 12.61
C TYR A 122 -8.98 14.70 11.18
N ASN A 123 -10.22 14.70 10.67
CA ASN A 123 -10.51 14.24 9.32
C ASN A 123 -9.80 15.09 8.26
N THR A 124 -9.73 16.40 8.48
CA THR A 124 -9.00 17.33 7.59
C THR A 124 -7.50 17.02 7.59
N LEU A 125 -6.90 16.83 8.79
CA LEU A 125 -5.49 16.46 8.93
C LEU A 125 -5.20 15.09 8.32
N GLU A 126 -6.05 14.09 8.57
CA GLU A 126 -5.90 12.76 7.98
C GLU A 126 -6.00 12.82 6.45
N HIS A 127 -6.95 13.60 5.92
CA HIS A 127 -7.08 13.81 4.48
C HIS A 127 -5.85 14.53 3.92
N ALA A 128 -5.39 15.59 4.56
CA ALA A 128 -4.17 16.31 4.17
C ALA A 128 -2.94 15.39 4.22
N GLN A 129 -2.78 14.58 5.26
CA GLN A 129 -1.67 13.62 5.35
C GLN A 129 -1.73 12.56 4.25
N ARG A 130 -2.92 12.04 3.93
CA ARG A 130 -3.10 11.07 2.81
C ARG A 130 -2.77 11.72 1.48
N THR A 131 -3.22 12.95 1.25
CA THR A 131 -2.93 13.70 0.02
C THR A 131 -1.44 13.99 -0.10
N LEU A 132 -0.80 14.49 0.95
CA LEU A 132 0.65 14.74 0.98
C LEU A 132 1.45 13.45 0.79
N SER A 133 1.03 12.33 1.40
CA SER A 133 1.68 11.04 1.20
C SER A 133 1.49 10.53 -0.22
N PHE A 134 0.33 10.76 -0.82
CA PHE A 134 0.04 10.39 -2.20
C PHE A 134 0.91 11.21 -3.18
N GLU A 135 0.99 12.53 -3.00
CA GLU A 135 1.82 13.41 -3.82
C GLU A 135 3.32 13.12 -3.63
N ARG A 136 3.76 12.88 -2.40
CA ARG A 136 5.17 12.54 -2.09
C ARG A 136 5.65 11.25 -2.73
N ASN A 137 4.76 10.29 -2.96
CA ASN A 137 5.10 8.99 -3.50
C ASN A 137 4.91 8.90 -5.02
N ARG A 138 4.61 10.03 -5.68
CA ARG A 138 4.44 10.07 -7.13
C ARG A 138 5.43 11.00 -7.80
N ASP A 139 5.78 10.65 -9.03
CA ASP A 139 6.49 11.53 -9.94
C ASP A 139 5.53 12.59 -10.49
N GLN A 140 5.94 13.86 -10.47
CA GLN A 140 5.06 14.98 -10.82
C GLN A 140 4.72 15.03 -12.31
N LEU A 141 5.64 14.63 -13.17
CA LEU A 141 5.46 14.63 -14.62
C LEU A 141 4.60 13.44 -15.07
N THR A 142 4.99 12.25 -14.70
CA THR A 142 4.39 11.01 -15.21
C THR A 142 3.20 10.51 -14.39
N ARG A 143 3.03 10.98 -13.16
CA ARG A 143 2.02 10.52 -12.19
C ARG A 143 2.13 9.04 -11.81
N LEU A 144 3.11 8.32 -12.31
CA LEU A 144 3.49 7.02 -11.77
C LEU A 144 4.01 7.17 -10.33
N ILE A 145 4.16 6.08 -9.61
CA ILE A 145 4.90 6.16 -8.35
C ILE A 145 6.36 6.56 -8.63
N ASN A 146 7.00 7.21 -7.70
CA ASN A 146 8.41 7.56 -7.82
C ASN A 146 9.32 6.39 -7.40
N GLY A 147 10.61 6.52 -7.70
CA GLY A 147 11.61 5.49 -7.40
C GLY A 147 11.66 5.11 -5.92
N ASP A 148 11.62 6.08 -5.00
CA ASP A 148 11.66 5.82 -3.55
C ASP A 148 10.48 4.95 -3.10
N ALA A 149 9.28 5.23 -3.60
CA ALA A 149 8.10 4.44 -3.31
C ALA A 149 8.23 3.02 -3.86
N LEU A 150 8.74 2.86 -5.10
CA LEU A 150 8.99 1.54 -5.70
C LEU A 150 10.02 0.74 -4.90
N MET A 151 11.14 1.36 -4.49
CA MET A 151 12.16 0.73 -3.65
C MET A 151 11.60 0.27 -2.31
N GLY A 152 10.71 1.08 -1.70
CA GLY A 152 9.98 0.69 -0.50
C GLY A 152 9.06 -0.53 -0.72
N HIS A 153 8.45 -0.65 -1.90
CA HIS A 153 7.67 -1.84 -2.29
C HIS A 153 8.58 -3.04 -2.52
N LEU A 154 9.69 -2.89 -3.24
CA LEU A 154 10.66 -3.95 -3.49
C LEU A 154 11.20 -4.54 -2.18
N LYS A 155 11.57 -3.70 -1.20
CA LYS A 155 12.02 -4.14 0.13
C LYS A 155 10.99 -5.03 0.85
N ARG A 156 9.71 -4.66 0.80
CA ARG A 156 8.63 -5.46 1.39
C ARG A 156 8.43 -6.78 0.63
N THR A 157 8.51 -6.74 -0.70
CA THR A 157 8.37 -7.90 -1.58
C THR A 157 9.50 -8.90 -1.36
N LEU A 158 10.75 -8.43 -1.27
CA LEU A 158 11.91 -9.26 -0.95
C LEU A 158 11.76 -9.95 0.41
N SER A 159 11.36 -9.21 1.43
CA SER A 159 11.07 -9.78 2.76
C SER A 159 9.93 -10.80 2.74
N HIS A 160 9.00 -10.69 1.81
CA HIS A 160 7.92 -11.65 1.62
C HIS A 160 8.41 -12.91 0.88
N ALA A 161 9.22 -12.75 -0.17
CA ALA A 161 9.85 -13.85 -0.90
C ALA A 161 10.69 -14.73 0.04
N GLN A 162 11.54 -14.11 0.85
CA GLN A 162 12.39 -14.80 1.82
C GLN A 162 11.61 -15.63 2.84
N ARG A 163 10.43 -15.15 3.27
CA ARG A 163 9.61 -15.85 4.29
C ARG A 163 8.69 -16.91 3.73
N ARG A 164 8.22 -16.78 2.51
CA ARG A 164 7.15 -17.61 1.94
C ARG A 164 7.52 -18.37 0.69
N GLY A 165 8.71 -18.15 0.14
CA GLY A 165 9.14 -18.80 -1.09
C GLY A 165 8.35 -18.36 -2.33
N ALA A 166 7.78 -17.17 -2.31
CA ALA A 166 7.06 -16.64 -3.45
C ALA A 166 8.04 -16.02 -4.45
N GLU A 167 7.84 -16.34 -5.72
CA GLU A 167 8.62 -15.76 -6.82
C GLU A 167 8.06 -14.39 -7.20
N HIS A 168 8.95 -13.42 -7.39
CA HIS A 168 8.65 -12.08 -7.88
C HIS A 168 9.75 -11.65 -8.85
N ALA A 169 9.52 -10.59 -9.61
CA ALA A 169 10.56 -10.02 -10.49
C ALA A 169 10.59 -8.50 -10.38
N PHE A 170 11.77 -7.95 -10.52
CA PHE A 170 12.00 -6.52 -10.62
C PHE A 170 12.68 -6.22 -11.96
N GLY A 171 12.23 -5.16 -12.66
CA GLY A 171 12.79 -4.75 -13.94
C GLY A 171 13.04 -3.26 -14.00
N LEU A 172 14.04 -2.89 -14.78
CA LEU A 172 14.34 -1.53 -15.21
C LEU A 172 14.11 -1.43 -16.71
N LEU A 173 13.48 -0.34 -17.13
CA LEU A 173 13.18 -0.01 -18.52
C LEU A 173 13.78 1.34 -18.82
N ASP A 174 14.26 1.50 -20.05
CA ASP A 174 14.87 2.73 -20.53
C ASP A 174 14.44 2.98 -21.97
N ILE A 175 14.08 4.23 -22.29
CA ILE A 175 13.67 4.62 -23.64
C ILE A 175 14.93 4.75 -24.50
N ASP A 176 15.02 3.91 -25.51
CA ASP A 176 16.21 3.86 -26.38
C ASP A 176 16.44 5.19 -27.12
N ASN A 177 17.64 5.72 -26.98
CA ASN A 177 18.08 6.97 -27.60
C ASN A 177 17.24 8.21 -27.21
N PHE A 178 16.67 8.23 -25.99
CA PHE A 178 15.85 9.36 -25.51
C PHE A 178 16.59 10.71 -25.58
N GLY A 179 17.90 10.73 -25.36
CA GLY A 179 18.69 11.95 -25.47
C GLY A 179 18.59 12.64 -26.85
N LEU A 180 18.39 11.86 -27.92
CA LEU A 180 18.19 12.45 -29.27
C LEU A 180 16.89 13.26 -29.38
N VAL A 181 15.88 12.93 -28.58
CA VAL A 181 14.61 13.69 -28.55
C VAL A 181 14.87 15.09 -28.01
N ASN A 182 15.57 15.20 -26.89
CA ASN A 182 15.91 16.49 -26.31
C ASN A 182 16.87 17.31 -27.20
N ASP A 183 17.77 16.63 -27.92
CA ASP A 183 18.72 17.27 -28.84
C ASP A 183 18.04 17.80 -30.13
N VAL A 184 17.02 17.10 -30.63
CA VAL A 184 16.33 17.43 -31.88
C VAL A 184 15.15 18.35 -31.68
N PHE A 185 14.38 18.17 -30.63
CA PHE A 185 13.16 18.93 -30.35
C PHE A 185 13.43 19.98 -29.27
N ASP A 186 13.15 19.67 -28.02
CA ASP A 186 13.47 20.45 -26.83
C ASP A 186 13.12 19.63 -25.57
N GLU A 187 13.43 20.16 -24.40
CA GLU A 187 13.16 19.52 -23.11
C GLU A 187 11.65 19.34 -22.87
N THR A 188 10.81 20.25 -23.35
CA THR A 188 9.33 20.15 -23.22
C THR A 188 8.81 18.97 -24.01
N SER A 189 9.33 18.74 -25.20
CA SER A 189 9.01 17.58 -26.05
C SER A 189 9.45 16.27 -25.42
N GLY A 190 10.62 16.26 -24.76
CA GLY A 190 11.07 15.12 -23.95
C GLY A 190 10.12 14.81 -22.81
N ASP A 191 9.65 15.81 -22.10
CA ASP A 191 8.65 15.66 -21.04
C ASP A 191 7.32 15.08 -21.55
N GLU A 192 6.86 15.48 -22.75
CA GLU A 192 5.69 14.90 -23.39
C GLU A 192 5.88 13.40 -23.68
N VAL A 193 7.06 13.02 -24.20
CA VAL A 193 7.40 11.61 -24.45
C VAL A 193 7.36 10.80 -23.16
N LEU A 194 7.98 11.29 -22.09
CA LEU A 194 7.99 10.62 -20.80
C LEU A 194 6.57 10.44 -20.23
N ALA A 195 5.72 11.46 -20.36
CA ALA A 195 4.35 11.41 -19.91
C ALA A 195 3.50 10.39 -20.72
N GLU A 196 3.64 10.36 -22.04
CA GLU A 196 2.95 9.39 -22.90
C GLU A 196 3.46 7.97 -22.66
N PHE A 197 4.79 7.78 -22.52
CA PHE A 197 5.38 6.50 -22.17
C PHE A 197 4.81 5.96 -20.84
N ALA A 198 4.71 6.82 -19.83
CA ALA A 198 4.10 6.47 -18.56
C ALA A 198 2.62 6.07 -18.68
N LYS A 199 1.85 6.70 -19.57
CA LYS A 199 0.47 6.30 -19.87
C LYS A 199 0.44 4.89 -20.46
N LEU A 200 1.32 4.56 -21.40
CA LEU A 200 1.44 3.22 -21.97
C LEU A 200 1.76 2.19 -20.89
N LEU A 201 2.73 2.47 -20.01
CA LEU A 201 3.03 1.60 -18.87
C LEU A 201 1.85 1.44 -17.90
N SER A 202 1.06 2.49 -17.67
CA SER A 202 -0.11 2.43 -16.78
C SER A 202 -1.26 1.61 -17.37
N GLN A 203 -1.29 1.42 -18.68
CA GLN A 203 -2.26 0.57 -19.38
C GLN A 203 -1.97 -0.92 -19.27
N LEU A 204 -0.82 -1.30 -18.71
CA LEU A 204 -0.56 -2.69 -18.33
C LEU A 204 -1.66 -3.16 -17.38
N ASN A 205 -2.61 -3.90 -17.91
CA ASN A 205 -3.78 -4.38 -17.16
C ASN A 205 -3.42 -5.59 -16.26
N ASP A 206 -2.28 -5.50 -15.57
CA ASP A 206 -1.87 -6.49 -14.57
C ASP A 206 -1.87 -5.87 -13.17
N ARG A 207 -2.83 -6.30 -12.34
CA ARG A 207 -2.95 -5.87 -10.94
C ARG A 207 -1.74 -6.23 -10.07
N ARG A 208 -0.84 -7.05 -10.58
CA ARG A 208 0.38 -7.51 -9.91
C ARG A 208 1.63 -6.76 -10.39
N ALA A 209 1.47 -5.85 -11.34
CA ALA A 209 2.51 -4.97 -11.82
C ALA A 209 2.41 -3.60 -11.15
N LEU A 210 3.52 -3.10 -10.64
CA LEU A 210 3.66 -1.77 -10.09
C LEU A 210 4.74 -1.05 -10.88
N THR A 211 4.40 0.05 -11.54
CA THR A 211 5.31 0.83 -12.40
C THR A 211 5.68 2.15 -11.75
N ALA A 212 6.92 2.58 -11.92
CA ALA A 212 7.45 3.82 -11.36
C ALA A 212 8.37 4.53 -12.37
N ARG A 213 8.50 5.84 -12.23
CA ARG A 213 9.64 6.57 -12.80
C ARG A 213 10.78 6.60 -11.80
N MET A 214 11.96 6.18 -12.22
CA MET A 214 13.14 6.10 -11.37
C MET A 214 13.94 7.40 -11.41
N VAL A 215 14.73 7.58 -12.45
CA VAL A 215 15.54 8.78 -12.69
C VAL A 215 15.55 9.06 -14.19
N GLU A 216 15.45 10.33 -14.59
CA GLU A 216 15.52 10.75 -16.00
C GLU A 216 14.54 10.02 -16.91
N ASP A 217 15.02 9.18 -17.83
CA ASP A 217 14.24 8.34 -18.75
C ASP A 217 14.14 6.87 -18.33
N GLU A 218 14.62 6.54 -17.12
CA GLU A 218 14.57 5.20 -16.56
C GLU A 218 13.26 4.97 -15.78
N PHE A 219 12.59 3.86 -16.05
CA PHE A 219 11.40 3.41 -15.37
C PHE A 219 11.64 2.07 -14.67
N GLY A 220 10.93 1.85 -13.58
CA GLY A 220 10.97 0.60 -12.82
C GLY A 220 9.65 -0.15 -12.89
N ILE A 221 9.70 -1.48 -12.88
CA ILE A 221 8.54 -2.35 -12.78
C ILE A 221 8.79 -3.41 -11.71
N LEU A 222 7.85 -3.56 -10.79
CA LEU A 222 7.83 -4.65 -9.81
C LEU A 222 6.66 -5.58 -10.12
N LEU A 223 6.96 -6.82 -10.42
CA LEU A 223 6.01 -7.87 -10.75
C LEU A 223 5.90 -8.84 -9.57
N THR A 224 4.76 -8.80 -8.87
CA THR A 224 4.53 -9.66 -7.72
C THR A 224 3.87 -10.98 -8.12
N TYR A 225 4.33 -12.10 -7.53
CA TYR A 225 3.87 -13.45 -7.86
C TYR A 225 4.01 -13.78 -9.35
N ARG A 226 5.19 -13.45 -9.89
CA ARG A 226 5.59 -13.75 -11.26
C ARG A 226 6.98 -14.35 -11.25
N SER A 227 7.15 -15.46 -11.99
CA SER A 227 8.44 -16.07 -12.26
C SER A 227 9.28 -15.21 -13.22
N ALA A 228 10.56 -15.52 -13.32
CA ALA A 228 11.46 -14.87 -14.29
C ALA A 228 10.96 -15.06 -15.76
N GLY A 229 10.39 -16.23 -16.09
CA GLY A 229 9.80 -16.49 -17.40
C GLY A 229 8.60 -15.62 -17.69
N GLU A 230 7.66 -15.52 -16.77
CA GLU A 230 6.49 -14.63 -16.89
C GLU A 230 6.91 -13.14 -16.97
N ALA A 231 7.93 -12.75 -16.20
CA ALA A 231 8.46 -11.39 -16.25
C ALA A 231 9.05 -11.06 -17.64
N ARG A 232 9.72 -12.03 -18.25
CA ARG A 232 10.21 -11.88 -19.64
C ARG A 232 9.06 -11.71 -20.64
N GLU A 233 8.01 -12.53 -20.55
CA GLU A 233 6.83 -12.42 -21.41
C GLU A 233 6.14 -11.06 -21.29
N ILE A 234 5.98 -10.56 -20.04
CA ILE A 234 5.41 -9.23 -19.76
C ILE A 234 6.33 -8.15 -20.37
N GLY A 235 7.65 -8.25 -20.17
CA GLY A 235 8.62 -7.33 -20.73
C GLY A 235 8.56 -7.29 -22.27
N GLU A 236 8.52 -8.45 -22.93
CA GLU A 236 8.39 -8.54 -24.39
C GLU A 236 7.07 -7.95 -24.90
N LYS A 237 5.99 -8.10 -24.12
CA LYS A 237 4.72 -7.44 -24.45
C LYS A 237 4.85 -5.92 -24.38
N ILE A 238 5.41 -5.40 -23.28
CA ILE A 238 5.65 -3.96 -23.10
C ILE A 238 6.48 -3.43 -24.29
N ARG A 239 7.60 -4.07 -24.60
CA ARG A 239 8.46 -3.70 -25.70
C ARG A 239 7.72 -3.61 -27.03
N LYS A 240 6.92 -4.64 -27.36
CA LYS A 240 6.13 -4.68 -28.60
C LYS A 240 5.04 -3.63 -28.62
N ASP A 241 4.33 -3.44 -27.53
CA ASP A 241 3.26 -2.44 -27.42
C ASP A 241 3.83 -1.03 -27.62
N ILE A 242 5.01 -0.73 -27.07
CA ILE A 242 5.71 0.55 -27.26
C ILE A 242 6.22 0.69 -28.69
N ALA A 243 6.92 -0.31 -29.24
CA ALA A 243 7.46 -0.26 -30.60
C ALA A 243 6.36 -0.12 -31.68
N SER A 244 5.14 -0.60 -31.40
CA SER A 244 3.99 -0.45 -32.28
C SER A 244 3.21 0.84 -32.09
N SER A 245 3.48 1.59 -31.00
CA SER A 245 2.85 2.87 -30.73
C SER A 245 3.62 4.00 -31.38
N SER A 246 2.89 5.03 -31.80
CA SER A 246 3.46 6.27 -32.31
C SER A 246 3.11 7.37 -31.33
N LEU A 247 4.12 7.98 -30.72
CA LEU A 247 3.94 9.12 -29.82
C LEU A 247 4.01 10.41 -30.63
N ASN A 248 3.14 11.35 -30.32
CA ASN A 248 3.18 12.67 -30.97
C ASN A 248 4.15 13.58 -30.20
N VAL A 249 5.23 14.00 -30.86
CA VAL A 249 6.26 14.84 -30.28
C VAL A 249 6.38 16.11 -31.11
N GLY A 250 6.07 17.25 -30.54
CA GLY A 250 6.12 18.52 -31.27
C GLY A 250 5.19 18.59 -32.50
N GLY A 251 4.14 17.75 -32.55
CA GLY A 251 3.22 17.62 -33.68
C GLY A 251 3.58 16.54 -34.70
N GLU A 252 4.73 15.88 -34.54
CA GLU A 252 5.21 14.83 -35.45
C GLU A 252 5.08 13.44 -34.79
N PRO A 253 4.68 12.40 -35.54
CA PRO A 253 4.60 11.05 -35.02
C PRO A 253 6.02 10.42 -34.93
N VAL A 254 6.48 10.13 -33.74
CA VAL A 254 7.79 9.51 -33.48
C VAL A 254 7.59 8.13 -32.86
N SER A 255 8.29 7.14 -33.34
CA SER A 255 8.32 5.78 -32.81
C SER A 255 9.55 5.58 -31.94
N PHE A 256 9.35 4.93 -30.80
CA PHE A 256 10.41 4.65 -29.85
C PHE A 256 10.53 3.13 -29.64
N THR A 257 11.71 2.71 -29.25
CA THR A 257 11.95 1.38 -28.70
C THR A 257 12.35 1.48 -27.24
N VAL A 258 12.31 0.38 -26.54
CA VAL A 258 12.68 0.31 -25.13
C VAL A 258 13.54 -0.92 -24.87
N SER A 259 14.60 -0.71 -24.10
CA SER A 259 15.39 -1.79 -23.55
C SER A 259 14.91 -2.10 -22.13
N LEU A 260 14.83 -3.37 -21.77
CA LEU A 260 14.41 -3.83 -20.46
C LEU A 260 15.38 -4.85 -19.88
N GLY A 261 15.83 -4.60 -18.65
CA GLY A 261 16.59 -5.55 -17.86
C GLY A 261 15.78 -5.98 -16.63
N SER A 262 15.65 -7.26 -16.36
CA SER A 262 14.94 -7.75 -15.18
C SER A 262 15.77 -8.75 -14.39
N ALA A 263 15.49 -8.81 -13.07
CA ALA A 263 16.07 -9.74 -12.13
C ALA A 263 14.99 -10.44 -11.31
N PRO A 264 15.15 -11.73 -11.01
CA PRO A 264 14.26 -12.43 -10.09
C PRO A 264 14.41 -11.88 -8.66
N VAL A 265 13.32 -11.88 -7.91
CA VAL A 265 13.27 -11.55 -6.48
C VAL A 265 12.86 -12.82 -5.74
N GLU A 266 13.86 -13.54 -5.23
CA GLU A 266 13.72 -14.88 -4.69
C GLU A 266 14.12 -14.97 -3.21
N GLN A 267 14.20 -16.20 -2.69
CA GLN A 267 14.53 -16.51 -1.29
C GLN A 267 16.00 -16.30 -0.91
N THR A 268 16.92 -16.24 -1.87
CA THR A 268 18.33 -16.05 -1.63
C THR A 268 18.58 -14.76 -0.84
N PRO A 269 19.67 -14.68 -0.05
CA PRO A 269 19.94 -13.53 0.82
C PRO A 269 20.34 -12.27 0.04
N ASP A 270 19.58 -11.93 -0.98
CA ASP A 270 19.80 -10.72 -1.76
C ASP A 270 19.34 -9.49 -0.98
N SER A 271 20.05 -8.40 -1.14
CA SER A 271 19.58 -7.07 -0.74
C SER A 271 18.75 -6.44 -1.87
N THR A 272 18.00 -5.41 -1.53
CA THR A 272 17.30 -4.61 -2.56
C THR A 272 18.29 -4.04 -3.59
N ASP A 273 19.47 -3.63 -3.13
CA ASP A 273 20.51 -3.06 -3.98
C ASP A 273 21.10 -4.10 -4.94
N SER A 274 21.24 -5.35 -4.47
CA SER A 274 21.65 -6.48 -5.31
C SER A 274 20.63 -6.74 -6.43
N VAL A 275 19.33 -6.84 -6.10
CA VAL A 275 18.28 -7.05 -7.10
C VAL A 275 18.25 -5.93 -8.14
N VAL A 276 18.36 -4.67 -7.71
CA VAL A 276 18.42 -3.52 -8.62
C VAL A 276 19.69 -3.56 -9.46
N GLY A 277 20.83 -3.91 -8.86
CA GLY A 277 22.10 -4.07 -9.56
C GLY A 277 22.01 -5.11 -10.66
N HIS A 278 21.40 -6.27 -10.39
CA HIS A 278 21.20 -7.32 -11.39
C HIS A 278 20.27 -6.88 -12.53
N ALA A 279 19.16 -6.19 -12.21
CA ALA A 279 18.26 -5.64 -13.23
C ALA A 279 18.97 -4.58 -14.11
N ARG A 280 19.77 -3.72 -13.47
CA ARG A 280 20.57 -2.69 -14.18
C ARG A 280 21.61 -3.32 -15.10
N SER A 281 22.34 -4.31 -14.63
CA SER A 281 23.32 -5.02 -15.45
C SER A 281 22.67 -5.74 -16.64
N ALA A 282 21.46 -6.30 -16.45
CA ALA A 282 20.69 -6.88 -17.54
C ALA A 282 20.22 -5.80 -18.54
N LEU A 283 19.85 -4.61 -18.08
CA LEU A 283 19.48 -3.48 -18.92
C LEU A 283 20.67 -2.99 -19.75
N GLU A 284 21.85 -2.83 -19.14
CA GLU A 284 23.07 -2.46 -19.85
C GLU A 284 23.44 -3.52 -20.91
N LEU A 285 23.25 -4.80 -20.59
CA LEU A 285 23.44 -5.86 -21.57
C LEU A 285 22.47 -5.72 -22.76
N ALA A 286 21.18 -5.45 -22.49
CA ALA A 286 20.20 -5.18 -23.54
C ALA A 286 20.63 -4.01 -24.43
N LYS A 287 21.04 -2.89 -23.84
CA LYS A 287 21.56 -1.72 -24.58
C LYS A 287 22.79 -2.04 -25.42
N SER A 288 23.73 -2.82 -24.88
CA SER A 288 24.99 -3.18 -25.58
C SER A 288 24.79 -4.18 -26.73
N GLN A 289 23.73 -4.98 -26.68
CA GLN A 289 23.41 -5.99 -27.72
C GLN A 289 22.53 -5.44 -28.84
N GLY A 290 22.32 -4.14 -28.91
CA GLY A 290 21.60 -3.50 -30.02
C GLY A 290 20.29 -2.84 -29.63
N ARG A 291 19.96 -2.77 -28.32
CA ARG A 291 18.71 -2.17 -27.80
C ARG A 291 17.46 -2.96 -28.22
N ASP A 292 16.27 -2.38 -28.00
CA ASP A 292 14.97 -2.96 -28.37
C ASP A 292 14.84 -4.44 -27.98
N GLN A 293 15.15 -4.77 -26.73
CA GLN A 293 15.11 -6.16 -26.23
C GLN A 293 14.94 -6.26 -24.74
N VAL A 294 14.55 -7.46 -24.30
CA VAL A 294 14.37 -7.84 -22.90
C VAL A 294 15.44 -8.84 -22.49
N VAL A 295 16.22 -8.49 -21.49
CA VAL A 295 17.20 -9.38 -20.87
C VAL A 295 16.79 -9.68 -19.44
N VAL A 296 16.76 -10.96 -19.09
CA VAL A 296 16.53 -11.41 -17.71
C VAL A 296 17.85 -11.86 -17.12
N SER A 297 18.21 -11.29 -16.00
CA SER A 297 19.41 -11.70 -15.26
C SER A 297 19.27 -13.14 -14.78
N THR A 298 20.19 -14.00 -15.21
CA THR A 298 20.30 -15.38 -14.73
C THR A 298 21.58 -15.51 -13.88
N PRO A 299 21.70 -16.51 -12.97
CA PRO A 299 22.91 -16.73 -12.20
C PRO A 299 24.19 -16.82 -13.05
N ASP A 300 24.11 -17.49 -14.20
CA ASP A 300 25.26 -17.64 -15.11
C ASP A 300 25.64 -16.31 -15.78
N GLN A 301 24.67 -15.44 -16.05
CA GLN A 301 24.91 -14.09 -16.59
C GLN A 301 25.46 -13.15 -15.51
N GLN A 302 25.11 -13.37 -14.24
CA GLN A 302 25.62 -12.59 -13.13
C GLN A 302 27.13 -12.76 -12.96
N GLU A 303 27.67 -13.97 -13.03
CA GLU A 303 29.11 -14.19 -13.02
C GLU A 303 29.84 -13.44 -14.16
N ILE A 304 29.26 -13.45 -15.36
CA ILE A 304 29.85 -12.74 -16.51
C ILE A 304 29.80 -11.22 -16.33
N ILE A 305 28.70 -10.71 -15.75
CA ILE A 305 28.49 -9.27 -15.53
C ILE A 305 29.40 -8.78 -14.38
N ASP A 306 29.49 -9.52 -13.29
CA ASP A 306 30.35 -9.19 -12.15
C ASP A 306 31.82 -9.22 -12.58
N TYR A 307 32.21 -10.20 -13.40
CA TYR A 307 33.55 -10.25 -13.98
C TYR A 307 33.86 -9.05 -14.90
N LYS A 308 32.91 -8.63 -15.74
CA LYS A 308 33.07 -7.45 -16.58
C LYS A 308 33.19 -6.16 -15.79
N ARG A 309 32.33 -6.00 -14.75
CA ARG A 309 32.31 -4.82 -13.88
C ARG A 309 33.61 -4.71 -13.08
N ASP A 310 34.10 -5.82 -12.51
CA ASP A 310 35.37 -5.85 -11.80
C ASP A 310 36.56 -5.53 -12.71
N ARG A 311 36.48 -5.94 -13.96
CA ARG A 311 37.48 -5.64 -14.98
C ARG A 311 37.47 -4.17 -15.41
N GLU A 312 36.26 -3.59 -15.55
CA GLU A 312 36.11 -2.17 -15.87
C GLU A 312 36.52 -1.28 -14.68
N ALA A 313 36.11 -1.61 -13.47
CA ALA A 313 36.54 -0.92 -12.26
C ALA A 313 38.06 -0.99 -12.07
N SER A 314 38.67 -2.14 -12.41
CA SER A 314 40.14 -2.32 -12.36
C SER A 314 40.82 -1.49 -13.42
N ARG A 315 40.24 -1.39 -14.62
CA ARG A 315 40.73 -0.54 -15.71
C ARG A 315 40.67 0.94 -15.38
N GLN A 316 39.52 1.41 -14.83
CA GLN A 316 39.38 2.79 -14.36
C GLN A 316 40.41 3.15 -13.27
N ARG A 317 40.60 2.28 -12.29
CA ARG A 317 41.62 2.50 -11.25
C ARG A 317 43.03 2.56 -11.81
N LEU A 318 43.33 1.77 -12.86
CA LEU A 318 44.60 1.82 -13.56
C LEU A 318 44.75 3.12 -14.34
N GLU A 319 43.71 3.57 -15.06
CA GLU A 319 43.70 4.84 -15.79
C GLU A 319 43.84 6.05 -14.86
N GLU A 320 43.14 6.02 -13.70
CA GLU A 320 43.29 7.05 -12.67
C GLU A 320 44.69 7.03 -12.02
N ALA A 321 45.23 5.85 -11.76
CA ALA A 321 46.59 5.72 -11.24
C ALA A 321 47.64 6.20 -12.23
N MET A 322 47.47 5.94 -13.51
CA MET A 322 48.35 6.42 -14.59
C MET A 322 48.23 7.93 -14.79
N SER A 323 47.00 8.50 -14.67
CA SER A 323 46.79 9.95 -14.78
C SER A 323 47.31 10.76 -13.61
N THR A 324 47.46 10.12 -12.43
CA THR A 324 47.90 10.77 -11.18
C THR A 324 49.38 10.55 -10.86
N ASP A 325 50.16 9.96 -11.77
CA ASP A 325 51.61 9.68 -11.63
C ASP A 325 51.98 8.89 -10.34
N ARG A 326 51.05 8.04 -9.87
CA ARG A 326 51.20 7.24 -8.67
C ARG A 326 51.63 5.78 -8.91
N LEU A 327 52.17 5.50 -10.08
CA LEU A 327 52.88 4.23 -10.35
C LEU A 327 54.36 4.42 -10.00
N VAL A 328 54.70 4.18 -8.77
CA VAL A 328 56.08 3.93 -8.36
C VAL A 328 56.24 2.45 -8.06
#